data_8fc6cbd6713cc47567b2cb3f1a215ddb
#
_entry.id   8fc6cbd6713cc47567b2cb3f1a215ddb
#
_cell.length_a   1.000
_cell.length_b   1.000
_cell.length_c   1.000
_cell.angle_alpha   90.00
_cell.angle_beta   90.00
_cell.angle_gamma   90.00
#
_symmetry.space_group_name_H-M   'P 1'
#
loop_
_entity.id
_entity.type
_entity.pdbx_description
1 polymer ?
#
loop_
_entity_poly.entity_id
_entity_poly.type
_entity_poly.pdbx_seq_one_letter_code
_entity_poly.pdbx_strand_id
1 'polypeptide(L)'
;MPRLPFFSERSENKRKEPLLFLSPACFSCRCDVYCAGRICLVKGSRRMKKALLFLKKEPMLSISVLAAIIAMVITPPTEKLIQNIDWHTLGTLLMMLCVLEGFKKENVLKPVVGLASRLKHMTSLSLFMVFGVFFTSMFVTNDVSLIIFVPLTILLFRNGGKEHYILPVITLENIAAIRGSMLMPFGSPQNLFLYGQANVTAWHFMLHMLPLCALSGLLLVGFIFFMYRKNPREEISSAGKDEPWQDAGKVRRVTYLLLFAVIITVIVTRTSLWPYAVLLVLGVIAFLDRKLLLQVDYVLLVTFLCFFIFSSSIAGNETIAAVLKQAVAGNEYWWAIGLSQIISNVPATIVLYPFTENFAGLIYGADTAGLCSLIGSLASVINYRIYVREYPKNGGKFTKVFTMISWAFFLLVVMAGYFLSRWKFF
;
A
#
# COMPACT_ATOMS: atom_id res chain seq x y z
N MET A 1 -16.80 48.57 22.99
CA MET A 1 -15.69 49.52 22.70
C MET A 1 -14.56 49.24 23.71
N PRO A 2 -13.25 49.28 23.33
CA PRO A 2 -12.66 49.62 22.03
C PRO A 2 -11.73 48.49 21.44
N ARG A 3 -11.67 48.46 20.15
CA ARG A 3 -10.59 48.82 19.15
C ARG A 3 -9.41 47.85 19.02
N LEU A 4 -9.37 47.27 17.84
CA LEU A 4 -8.20 46.73 17.14
C LEU A 4 -7.08 47.77 16.98
N PRO A 5 -5.83 47.35 16.76
CA PRO A 5 -5.06 47.90 15.67
C PRO A 5 -4.35 46.80 14.84
N PHE A 6 -4.47 46.90 13.56
CA PHE A 6 -3.61 47.50 12.56
C PHE A 6 -2.49 46.58 12.02
N PHE A 7 -2.65 46.33 10.74
CA PHE A 7 -1.67 45.88 9.75
C PHE A 7 -0.32 46.56 9.87
N SER A 8 0.75 45.83 9.63
CA SER A 8 2.04 46.34 9.22
C SER A 8 2.53 45.54 8.03
N GLU A 9 2.55 46.27 6.92
CA GLU A 9 3.24 45.91 5.68
C GLU A 9 4.72 45.68 5.93
N ARG A 10 5.30 44.67 5.28
CA ARG A 10 6.73 44.62 5.02
C ARG A 10 7.01 44.19 3.60
N SER A 11 7.22 45.23 2.80
CA SER A 11 8.16 45.43 1.71
C SER A 11 8.76 44.21 0.98
N GLU A 12 8.39 44.14 -0.27
CA GLU A 12 9.11 43.51 -1.37
C GLU A 12 10.58 43.95 -1.44
N ASN A 13 11.48 43.00 -1.40
CA ASN A 13 12.87 43.21 -1.78
C ASN A 13 13.14 42.50 -3.11
N LYS A 14 12.88 43.19 -4.20
CA LYS A 14 13.32 42.87 -5.55
C LYS A 14 14.83 43.02 -5.63
N ARG A 15 15.59 41.94 -5.64
CA ARG A 15 16.98 41.98 -6.09
C ARG A 15 17.02 42.00 -7.61
N LYS A 16 17.47 43.10 -8.14
CA LYS A 16 17.80 43.37 -9.55
C LYS A 16 18.94 42.41 -9.96
N GLU A 17 18.72 41.70 -11.04
CA GLU A 17 19.80 41.06 -11.81
C GLU A 17 20.57 42.14 -12.61
N PRO A 18 21.90 42.04 -12.67
CA PRO A 18 22.65 42.96 -13.52
C PRO A 18 22.60 42.48 -14.98
N LEU A 19 22.14 43.36 -15.86
CA LEU A 19 22.28 43.26 -17.30
C LEU A 19 23.78 43.24 -17.65
N LEU A 20 24.27 42.11 -18.14
CA LEU A 20 25.59 42.04 -18.77
C LEU A 20 25.49 42.40 -20.24
N PHE A 21 26.09 43.54 -20.56
CA PHE A 21 26.34 44.05 -21.91
C PHE A 21 27.11 43.00 -22.73
N LEU A 22 26.58 42.65 -23.88
CA LEU A 22 27.25 41.93 -24.94
C LEU A 22 28.23 42.86 -25.66
N SER A 23 29.50 42.61 -25.54
CA SER A 23 30.52 43.14 -26.43
C SER A 23 30.81 42.14 -27.56
N PRO A 24 30.80 42.55 -28.81
CA PRO A 24 31.08 41.69 -29.95
C PRO A 24 32.58 41.73 -30.31
N ALA A 25 33.32 40.68 -29.94
CA ALA A 25 34.55 40.28 -30.63
C ALA A 25 35.20 39.06 -29.94
N CYS A 26 35.00 37.90 -30.54
CA CYS A 26 36.06 36.91 -30.72
C CYS A 26 35.56 35.74 -31.56
N PHE A 27 35.72 35.86 -32.84
CA PHE A 27 35.70 34.76 -33.79
C PHE A 27 37.05 34.04 -33.59
N SER A 28 37.10 32.91 -32.93
CA SER A 28 38.10 31.88 -33.17
C SER A 28 37.67 30.56 -32.56
N CYS A 29 37.35 29.69 -33.43
CA CYS A 29 37.04 28.27 -33.28
C CYS A 29 38.01 27.48 -32.40
N ARG A 30 37.53 26.73 -31.41
CA ARG A 30 38.00 25.44 -30.89
C ARG A 30 37.58 25.11 -29.45
N CYS A 31 36.56 25.78 -28.92
CA CYS A 31 36.10 25.52 -27.53
C CYS A 31 34.74 24.80 -27.37
N ASP A 32 34.02 24.49 -28.48
CA ASP A 32 32.62 23.99 -28.34
C ASP A 32 32.49 22.56 -27.88
N VAL A 33 33.49 21.72 -28.11
CA VAL A 33 33.46 20.29 -27.68
C VAL A 33 33.67 20.14 -26.17
N TYR A 34 34.53 21.00 -25.58
CA TYR A 34 34.83 20.96 -24.14
C TYR A 34 33.68 21.54 -23.28
N CYS A 35 32.99 22.55 -23.76
CA CYS A 35 31.83 23.11 -23.07
C CYS A 35 30.61 22.18 -23.13
N ALA A 36 30.34 21.55 -24.27
CA ALA A 36 29.25 20.58 -24.41
C ALA A 36 29.48 19.34 -23.50
N GLY A 37 30.69 18.84 -23.42
CA GLY A 37 31.04 17.74 -22.52
C GLY A 37 30.88 18.08 -21.04
N ARG A 38 31.27 19.28 -20.59
CA ARG A 38 31.09 19.74 -19.21
C ARG A 38 29.61 19.98 -18.87
N ILE A 39 28.81 20.52 -19.78
CA ILE A 39 27.37 20.73 -19.58
C ILE A 39 26.63 19.38 -19.54
N CYS A 40 27.00 18.43 -20.37
CA CYS A 40 26.47 17.06 -20.31
C CYS A 40 26.85 16.34 -19.02
N LEU A 41 28.10 16.41 -18.57
CA LEU A 41 28.56 15.83 -17.32
C LEU A 41 27.91 16.46 -16.09
N VAL A 42 27.71 17.78 -16.06
CA VAL A 42 27.04 18.48 -14.95
C VAL A 42 25.54 18.19 -14.94
N LYS A 43 24.88 18.12 -16.11
CA LYS A 43 23.48 17.68 -16.20
C LYS A 43 23.31 16.21 -15.79
N GLY A 44 24.21 15.32 -16.19
CA GLY A 44 24.25 13.94 -15.77
C GLY A 44 24.42 13.80 -14.26
N SER A 45 25.36 14.54 -13.67
CA SER A 45 25.61 14.54 -12.20
C SER A 45 24.40 15.08 -11.42
N ARG A 46 23.70 16.11 -11.90
CA ARG A 46 22.47 16.62 -11.24
C ARG A 46 21.31 15.64 -11.35
N ARG A 47 21.14 14.97 -12.49
CA ARG A 47 20.13 13.91 -12.66
C ARG A 47 20.40 12.72 -11.76
N MET A 48 21.65 12.27 -11.70
CA MET A 48 22.10 11.17 -10.86
C MET A 48 21.92 11.49 -9.36
N LYS A 49 22.25 12.71 -8.91
CA LYS A 49 21.98 13.16 -7.53
C LYS A 49 20.51 13.20 -7.20
N LYS A 50 19.64 13.64 -8.14
CA LYS A 50 18.19 13.61 -7.95
C LYS A 50 17.64 12.18 -7.87
N ALA A 51 18.11 11.28 -8.72
CA ALA A 51 17.76 9.86 -8.68
C ALA A 51 18.20 9.21 -7.35
N LEU A 52 19.41 9.49 -6.90
CA LEU A 52 19.94 8.97 -5.62
C LEU A 52 19.16 9.49 -4.41
N LEU A 53 18.75 10.77 -4.45
CA LEU A 53 17.91 11.37 -3.42
C LEU A 53 16.48 10.77 -3.43
N PHE A 54 15.95 10.47 -4.61
CA PHE A 54 14.66 9.80 -4.76
C PHE A 54 14.72 8.36 -4.23
N LEU A 55 15.74 7.60 -4.58
CA LEU A 55 15.97 6.25 -4.07
C LEU A 55 16.11 6.23 -2.53
N LYS A 56 16.77 7.22 -1.93
CA LYS A 56 16.83 7.35 -0.46
C LYS A 56 15.48 7.59 0.20
N LYS A 57 14.52 8.19 -0.51
CA LYS A 57 13.15 8.42 0.00
C LYS A 57 12.27 7.18 -0.12
N GLU A 58 12.57 6.31 -1.08
CA GLU A 58 11.80 5.10 -1.37
C GLU A 58 12.67 3.85 -1.13
N PRO A 59 12.81 3.40 0.14
CA PRO A 59 13.73 2.32 0.49
C PRO A 59 13.38 0.99 -0.16
N MET A 60 12.08 0.69 -0.32
CA MET A 60 11.63 -0.56 -0.96
C MET A 60 12.03 -0.62 -2.43
N LEU A 61 11.86 0.49 -3.17
CA LEU A 61 12.31 0.60 -4.55
C LEU A 61 13.85 0.42 -4.63
N SER A 62 14.58 1.02 -3.71
CA SER A 62 16.05 0.93 -3.71
C SER A 62 16.53 -0.50 -3.50
N ILE A 63 15.92 -1.21 -2.55
CA ILE A 63 16.22 -2.63 -2.28
C ILE A 63 15.86 -3.47 -3.50
N SER A 64 14.69 -3.26 -4.11
CA SER A 64 14.25 -4.04 -5.27
C SER A 64 15.13 -3.85 -6.49
N VAL A 65 15.54 -2.61 -6.79
CA VAL A 65 16.45 -2.29 -7.90
C VAL A 65 17.82 -2.93 -7.67
N LEU A 66 18.36 -2.81 -6.44
CA LEU A 66 19.65 -3.43 -6.10
C LEU A 66 19.58 -4.96 -6.21
N ALA A 67 18.52 -5.57 -5.70
CA ALA A 67 18.28 -7.00 -5.78
C ALA A 67 18.20 -7.46 -7.25
N ALA A 68 17.42 -6.76 -8.09
CA ALA A 68 17.31 -7.07 -9.51
C ALA A 68 18.65 -6.98 -10.25
N ILE A 69 19.46 -5.94 -9.96
CA ILE A 69 20.80 -5.78 -10.56
C ILE A 69 21.71 -6.93 -10.14
N ILE A 70 21.76 -7.26 -8.84
CA ILE A 70 22.58 -8.37 -8.32
C ILE A 70 22.15 -9.69 -8.98
N ALA A 71 20.86 -9.96 -9.07
CA ALA A 71 20.37 -11.18 -9.69
C ALA A 71 20.73 -11.28 -11.17
N MET A 72 20.62 -10.19 -11.93
CA MET A 72 21.03 -10.13 -13.33
C MET A 72 22.54 -10.30 -13.55
N VAL A 73 23.36 -9.90 -12.58
CA VAL A 73 24.82 -10.14 -12.60
C VAL A 73 25.14 -11.61 -12.33
N ILE A 74 24.43 -12.24 -11.39
CA ILE A 74 24.60 -13.67 -11.05
C ILE A 74 24.08 -14.57 -12.19
N THR A 75 22.91 -14.24 -12.71
CA THR A 75 22.25 -14.98 -13.79
C THR A 75 21.93 -13.99 -14.91
N PRO A 76 22.73 -13.95 -15.98
CA PRO A 76 22.52 -13.02 -17.08
C PRO A 76 21.13 -13.14 -17.68
N PRO A 77 20.51 -12.01 -18.07
CA PRO A 77 19.15 -11.99 -18.59
C PRO A 77 19.06 -12.79 -19.90
N THR A 78 18.10 -13.70 -19.96
CA THR A 78 17.77 -14.47 -21.15
C THR A 78 16.39 -14.03 -21.67
N GLU A 79 16.03 -14.41 -22.90
CA GLU A 79 14.67 -14.13 -23.43
C GLU A 79 13.56 -14.67 -22.51
N LYS A 80 13.80 -15.78 -21.82
CA LYS A 80 12.88 -16.36 -20.83
C LYS A 80 12.59 -15.44 -19.67
N LEU A 81 13.50 -14.53 -19.32
CA LEU A 81 13.29 -13.58 -18.21
C LEU A 81 12.05 -12.72 -18.45
N ILE A 82 11.89 -12.18 -19.66
CA ILE A 82 10.74 -11.32 -20.01
C ILE A 82 9.43 -12.13 -20.03
N GLN A 83 9.49 -13.40 -20.47
CA GLN A 83 8.33 -14.29 -20.50
C GLN A 83 7.87 -14.72 -19.10
N ASN A 84 8.79 -14.81 -18.14
CA ASN A 84 8.51 -15.18 -16.75
C ASN A 84 8.00 -14.00 -15.90
N ILE A 85 8.00 -12.77 -16.42
CA ILE A 85 7.38 -11.63 -15.74
C ILE A 85 5.86 -11.76 -15.83
N ASP A 86 5.18 -11.69 -14.70
CA ASP A 86 3.72 -11.73 -14.66
C ASP A 86 3.11 -10.36 -15.06
N TRP A 87 3.01 -10.16 -16.37
CA TRP A 87 2.43 -8.96 -16.96
C TRP A 87 0.94 -8.82 -16.65
N HIS A 88 0.23 -9.95 -16.47
CA HIS A 88 -1.18 -9.94 -16.11
C HIS A 88 -1.38 -9.32 -14.72
N THR A 89 -0.58 -9.74 -13.74
CA THR A 89 -0.62 -9.15 -12.39
C THR A 89 -0.21 -7.68 -12.41
N LEU A 90 0.84 -7.28 -13.13
CA LEU A 90 1.24 -5.87 -13.24
C LEU A 90 0.16 -5.01 -13.90
N GLY A 91 -0.49 -5.50 -14.96
CA GLY A 91 -1.57 -4.80 -15.65
C GLY A 91 -2.82 -4.64 -14.76
N THR A 92 -3.22 -5.69 -14.05
CA THR A 92 -4.35 -5.64 -13.12
C THR A 92 -4.07 -4.73 -11.92
N LEU A 93 -2.85 -4.74 -11.38
CA LEU A 93 -2.41 -3.81 -10.34
C LEU A 93 -2.45 -2.36 -10.83
N LEU A 94 -1.97 -2.09 -12.04
CA LEU A 94 -2.03 -0.74 -12.62
C LEU A 94 -3.48 -0.24 -12.71
N MET A 95 -4.39 -1.04 -13.27
CA MET A 95 -5.81 -0.69 -13.34
C MET A 95 -6.39 -0.42 -11.95
N MET A 96 -6.10 -1.30 -10.99
CA MET A 96 -6.58 -1.19 -9.62
C MET A 96 -6.09 0.11 -8.96
N LEU A 97 -4.79 0.41 -9.03
CA LEU A 97 -4.21 1.63 -8.48
C LEU A 97 -4.84 2.89 -9.09
N CYS A 98 -5.07 2.90 -10.40
CA CYS A 98 -5.70 4.03 -11.08
C CYS A 98 -7.15 4.26 -10.60
N VAL A 99 -7.96 3.20 -10.50
CA VAL A 99 -9.36 3.31 -10.06
C VAL A 99 -9.46 3.66 -8.58
N LEU A 100 -8.60 3.08 -7.74
CA LEU A 100 -8.57 3.37 -6.31
C LEU A 100 -8.13 4.81 -6.02
N GLU A 101 -7.25 5.39 -6.83
CA GLU A 101 -6.92 6.81 -6.74
C GLU A 101 -8.13 7.68 -7.11
N GLY A 102 -8.93 7.24 -8.10
CA GLY A 102 -10.23 7.84 -8.41
C GLY A 102 -11.23 7.74 -7.24
N PHE A 103 -11.29 6.61 -6.55
CA PHE A 103 -12.14 6.42 -5.35
C PHE A 103 -11.78 7.42 -4.24
N LYS A 104 -10.48 7.62 -3.99
CA LYS A 104 -10.00 8.61 -3.01
C LYS A 104 -10.43 10.01 -3.42
N LYS A 105 -10.17 10.41 -4.67
CA LYS A 105 -10.47 11.73 -5.17
C LYS A 105 -11.97 12.06 -5.13
N GLU A 106 -12.80 11.11 -5.53
CA GLU A 106 -14.26 11.26 -5.59
C GLU A 106 -14.98 10.94 -4.28
N ASN A 107 -14.22 10.63 -3.20
CA ASN A 107 -14.75 10.31 -1.87
C ASN A 107 -15.85 9.23 -1.92
N VAL A 108 -15.60 8.13 -2.62
CA VAL A 108 -16.60 7.05 -2.82
C VAL A 108 -17.11 6.47 -1.50
N LEU A 109 -16.26 6.43 -0.46
CA LEU A 109 -16.62 5.91 0.87
C LEU A 109 -17.30 6.95 1.79
N LYS A 110 -17.59 8.17 1.31
CA LYS A 110 -18.25 9.23 2.09
C LYS A 110 -19.53 8.77 2.80
N PRO A 111 -20.46 7.99 2.19
CA PRO A 111 -21.67 7.54 2.87
C PRO A 111 -21.40 6.70 4.10
N VAL A 112 -20.34 5.86 4.05
CA VAL A 112 -19.93 5.01 5.19
C VAL A 112 -19.40 5.88 6.33
N VAL A 113 -18.57 6.87 5.99
CA VAL A 113 -18.00 7.83 6.95
C VAL A 113 -19.07 8.64 7.67
N GLY A 114 -20.12 9.07 6.96
CA GLY A 114 -21.24 9.86 7.53
C GLY A 114 -22.05 9.12 8.59
N LEU A 115 -22.01 7.78 8.64
CA LEU A 115 -22.64 7.02 9.70
C LEU A 115 -21.87 7.11 11.04
N ALA A 116 -20.55 7.28 10.99
CA ALA A 116 -19.70 7.33 12.18
C ALA A 116 -20.08 8.47 13.13
N SER A 117 -20.45 9.63 12.59
CA SER A 117 -20.83 10.82 13.38
C SER A 117 -22.13 10.66 14.17
N ARG A 118 -22.95 9.64 13.86
CA ARG A 118 -24.19 9.33 14.58
C ARG A 118 -24.00 8.46 15.81
N LEU A 119 -22.83 7.85 15.97
CA LEU A 119 -22.54 6.94 17.07
C LEU A 119 -22.10 7.73 18.32
N LYS A 120 -22.78 7.48 19.43
CA LYS A 120 -22.57 8.19 20.70
C LYS A 120 -21.66 7.48 21.69
N HIS A 121 -21.43 6.17 21.50
CA HIS A 121 -20.63 5.35 22.41
C HIS A 121 -19.29 5.01 21.78
N MET A 122 -18.19 5.13 22.56
CA MET A 122 -16.83 4.83 22.13
C MET A 122 -16.66 3.40 21.61
N THR A 123 -17.27 2.42 22.27
CA THR A 123 -17.23 1.01 21.84
C THR A 123 -17.86 0.83 20.47
N SER A 124 -19.05 1.40 20.26
CA SER A 124 -19.76 1.31 18.98
C SER A 124 -19.02 2.05 17.87
N LEU A 125 -18.46 3.23 18.17
CA LEU A 125 -17.67 3.98 17.22
C LEU A 125 -16.40 3.23 16.82
N SER A 126 -15.66 2.66 17.79
CA SER A 126 -14.47 1.87 17.51
C SER A 126 -14.78 0.60 16.74
N LEU A 127 -15.86 -0.11 17.07
CA LEU A 127 -16.36 -1.24 16.27
C LEU A 127 -16.65 -0.82 14.84
N PHE A 128 -17.38 0.29 14.66
CA PHE A 128 -17.72 0.79 13.34
C PHE A 128 -16.48 1.16 12.52
N MET A 129 -15.51 1.85 13.13
CA MET A 129 -14.28 2.27 12.45
C MET A 129 -13.42 1.06 12.07
N VAL A 130 -13.17 0.15 13.01
CA VAL A 130 -12.34 -1.04 12.79
C VAL A 130 -12.99 -1.99 11.78
N PHE A 131 -14.31 -2.26 11.90
CA PHE A 131 -15.02 -3.11 10.95
C PHE A 131 -15.32 -2.41 9.62
N GLY A 132 -15.43 -1.09 9.61
CA GLY A 132 -15.45 -0.29 8.40
C GLY A 132 -14.18 -0.51 7.57
N VAL A 133 -13.00 -0.48 8.22
CA VAL A 133 -11.73 -0.83 7.58
C VAL A 133 -11.71 -2.31 7.18
N PHE A 134 -12.12 -3.22 8.06
CA PHE A 134 -12.11 -4.67 7.81
C PHE A 134 -12.89 -5.03 6.53
N PHE A 135 -14.11 -4.56 6.39
CA PHE A 135 -14.93 -4.87 5.22
C PHE A 135 -14.54 -4.07 3.99
N THR A 136 -14.17 -2.80 4.12
CA THR A 136 -13.75 -2.02 2.96
C THR A 136 -12.43 -2.52 2.38
N SER A 137 -11.50 -3.00 3.20
CA SER A 137 -10.21 -3.53 2.74
C SER A 137 -10.35 -4.80 1.88
N MET A 138 -11.45 -5.53 2.00
CA MET A 138 -11.75 -6.66 1.12
C MET A 138 -11.87 -6.23 -0.35
N PHE A 139 -12.39 -5.01 -0.58
CA PHE A 139 -12.73 -4.51 -1.92
C PHE A 139 -11.77 -3.43 -2.43
N VAL A 140 -11.39 -2.48 -1.56
CA VAL A 140 -10.59 -1.31 -2.00
C VAL A 140 -9.12 -1.36 -1.56
N THR A 141 -8.63 -2.48 -1.15
CA THR A 141 -7.31 -2.76 -0.57
C THR A 141 -7.10 -2.19 0.83
N ASN A 142 -6.12 -2.78 1.53
CA ASN A 142 -5.74 -2.39 2.89
C ASN A 142 -5.28 -0.92 2.97
N ASP A 143 -4.47 -0.48 2.01
CA ASP A 143 -3.85 0.85 2.00
C ASP A 143 -4.89 1.97 1.85
N VAL A 144 -5.82 1.81 0.90
CA VAL A 144 -6.88 2.79 0.63
C VAL A 144 -7.84 2.91 1.79
N SER A 145 -8.21 1.78 2.41
CA SER A 145 -9.07 1.78 3.60
C SER A 145 -8.44 2.58 4.73
N LEU A 146 -7.15 2.36 5.04
CA LEU A 146 -6.44 3.09 6.09
C LEU A 146 -6.30 4.59 5.81
N ILE A 147 -6.01 4.98 4.56
CA ILE A 147 -5.89 6.39 4.18
C ILE A 147 -7.20 7.15 4.44
N ILE A 148 -8.35 6.48 4.37
CA ILE A 148 -9.66 7.10 4.58
C ILE A 148 -10.07 7.05 6.06
N PHE A 149 -9.98 5.89 6.71
CA PHE A 149 -10.51 5.70 8.05
C PHE A 149 -9.60 6.23 9.15
N VAL A 150 -8.28 6.06 9.05
CA VAL A 150 -7.34 6.49 10.10
C VAL A 150 -7.38 8.01 10.37
N PRO A 151 -7.34 8.90 9.34
CA PRO A 151 -7.50 10.33 9.58
C PRO A 151 -8.85 10.68 10.23
N LEU A 152 -9.91 9.97 9.84
CA LEU A 152 -11.24 10.16 10.40
C LEU A 152 -11.29 9.75 11.87
N THR A 153 -10.72 8.61 12.22
CA THR A 153 -10.58 8.17 13.61
C THR A 153 -9.83 9.20 14.44
N ILE A 154 -8.70 9.71 13.95
CA ILE A 154 -7.93 10.74 14.63
C ILE A 154 -8.79 11.98 14.84
N LEU A 155 -9.52 12.44 13.82
CA LEU A 155 -10.37 13.62 13.89
C LEU A 155 -11.51 13.45 14.90
N LEU A 156 -12.29 12.38 14.81
CA LEU A 156 -13.44 12.13 15.67
C LEU A 156 -13.03 11.98 17.13
N PHE A 157 -11.97 11.23 17.41
CA PHE A 157 -11.51 10.99 18.77
C PHE A 157 -10.85 12.23 19.40
N ARG A 158 -10.13 13.03 18.60
CA ARG A 158 -9.57 14.33 19.05
C ARG A 158 -10.70 15.30 19.40
N ASN A 159 -11.65 15.48 18.51
CA ASN A 159 -12.79 16.36 18.72
C ASN A 159 -13.67 15.93 19.90
N GLY A 160 -13.77 14.64 20.15
CA GLY A 160 -14.47 14.08 21.30
C GLY A 160 -13.68 14.06 22.61
N GLY A 161 -12.45 14.59 22.64
CA GLY A 161 -11.60 14.60 23.84
C GLY A 161 -11.09 13.22 24.27
N LYS A 162 -11.05 12.24 23.34
CA LYS A 162 -10.69 10.84 23.60
C LYS A 162 -9.36 10.45 22.94
N GLU A 163 -8.38 11.35 22.92
CA GLU A 163 -7.11 11.15 22.21
C GLU A 163 -6.31 9.92 22.66
N HIS A 164 -6.47 9.48 23.91
CA HIS A 164 -5.76 8.32 24.43
C HIS A 164 -6.15 7.00 23.77
N TYR A 165 -7.34 6.92 23.16
CA TYR A 165 -7.80 5.75 22.40
C TYR A 165 -7.36 5.77 20.94
N ILE A 166 -6.84 6.89 20.40
CA ILE A 166 -6.45 6.99 18.99
C ILE A 166 -5.45 5.88 18.61
N LEU A 167 -4.34 5.78 19.33
CA LEU A 167 -3.30 4.79 19.02
C LEU A 167 -3.78 3.35 19.06
N PRO A 168 -4.47 2.89 20.12
CA PRO A 168 -5.04 1.54 20.13
C PRO A 168 -5.99 1.31 18.97
N VAL A 169 -6.92 2.22 18.67
CA VAL A 169 -7.94 2.02 17.64
C VAL A 169 -7.33 2.01 16.25
N ILE A 170 -6.45 2.96 15.89
CA ILE A 170 -5.78 2.93 14.57
C ILE A 170 -4.85 1.72 14.40
N THR A 171 -4.34 1.16 15.50
CA THR A 171 -3.59 -0.12 15.44
C THR A 171 -4.54 -1.27 15.13
N LEU A 172 -5.74 -1.32 15.75
CA LEU A 172 -6.76 -2.31 15.41
C LEU A 172 -7.29 -2.13 13.99
N GLU A 173 -7.43 -0.90 13.49
CA GLU A 173 -7.74 -0.60 12.08
C GLU A 173 -6.67 -1.16 11.14
N ASN A 174 -5.38 -1.03 11.51
CA ASN A 174 -4.30 -1.62 10.72
C ASN A 174 -4.38 -3.15 10.65
N ILE A 175 -4.64 -3.78 11.79
CA ILE A 175 -4.85 -5.23 11.86
C ILE A 175 -6.09 -5.61 11.02
N ALA A 176 -7.19 -4.85 11.15
CA ALA A 176 -8.41 -5.05 10.41
C ALA A 176 -8.19 -4.94 8.89
N ALA A 177 -7.39 -3.96 8.43
CA ALA A 177 -7.05 -3.80 7.03
C ALA A 177 -6.32 -5.04 6.48
N ILE A 178 -5.29 -5.51 7.19
CA ILE A 178 -4.50 -6.68 6.79
C ILE A 178 -5.35 -7.96 6.82
N ARG A 179 -6.21 -8.12 7.84
CA ARG A 179 -7.00 -9.36 8.04
C ARG A 179 -8.29 -9.39 7.21
N GLY A 180 -8.87 -8.23 6.90
CA GLY A 180 -10.02 -8.12 6.01
C GLY A 180 -9.61 -8.37 4.56
N SER A 181 -8.55 -7.71 4.11
CA SER A 181 -8.07 -7.80 2.72
C SER A 181 -7.67 -9.21 2.29
N MET A 182 -7.36 -10.10 3.25
CA MET A 182 -6.98 -11.48 2.94
C MET A 182 -8.12 -12.33 2.34
N LEU A 183 -9.39 -11.97 2.57
CA LEU A 183 -10.53 -12.78 2.14
C LEU A 183 -10.71 -12.79 0.63
N MET A 184 -10.54 -11.65 -0.02
CA MET A 184 -10.74 -11.51 -1.46
C MET A 184 -9.43 -11.66 -2.24
N PRO A 185 -9.45 -12.29 -3.42
CA PRO A 185 -8.23 -12.46 -4.23
C PRO A 185 -7.61 -11.14 -4.69
N PHE A 186 -8.36 -10.05 -4.70
CA PHE A 186 -7.91 -8.70 -5.09
C PHE A 186 -7.81 -7.72 -3.90
N GLY A 187 -8.03 -8.18 -2.66
CA GLY A 187 -7.97 -7.35 -1.46
C GLY A 187 -6.54 -6.89 -1.13
N SER A 188 -5.53 -7.62 -1.58
CA SER A 188 -4.12 -7.26 -1.43
C SER A 188 -3.29 -7.70 -2.64
N PRO A 189 -2.16 -7.01 -2.94
CA PRO A 189 -1.32 -7.35 -4.10
C PRO A 189 -0.73 -8.76 -4.04
N GLN A 190 -0.33 -9.26 -2.85
CA GLN A 190 0.19 -10.61 -2.71
C GLN A 190 -0.89 -11.67 -2.99
N ASN A 191 -2.13 -11.43 -2.57
CA ASN A 191 -3.25 -12.32 -2.85
C ASN A 191 -3.59 -12.33 -4.33
N LEU A 192 -3.60 -11.15 -4.96
CA LEU A 192 -3.83 -11.02 -6.39
C LEU A 192 -2.79 -11.79 -7.20
N PHE A 193 -1.51 -11.67 -6.84
CA PHE A 193 -0.42 -12.40 -7.48
C PHE A 193 -0.59 -13.90 -7.32
N LEU A 194 -0.71 -14.41 -6.08
CA LEU A 194 -0.83 -15.84 -5.82
C LEU A 194 -2.12 -16.44 -6.42
N TYR A 195 -3.23 -15.70 -6.36
CA TYR A 195 -4.46 -16.10 -7.02
C TYR A 195 -4.28 -16.20 -8.54
N GLY A 196 -3.55 -15.27 -9.16
CA GLY A 196 -3.20 -15.32 -10.59
C GLY A 196 -2.45 -16.58 -10.97
N GLN A 197 -1.56 -17.06 -10.11
CA GLN A 197 -0.73 -18.24 -10.32
C GLN A 197 -1.43 -19.57 -9.93
N ALA A 198 -2.34 -19.52 -8.95
CA ALA A 198 -3.07 -20.71 -8.51
C ALA A 198 -4.20 -21.08 -9.49
N ASN A 199 -4.38 -22.37 -9.76
CA ASN A 199 -5.45 -22.84 -10.65
C ASN A 199 -6.76 -23.10 -9.86
N VAL A 200 -7.27 -22.06 -9.18
CA VAL A 200 -8.46 -22.14 -8.32
C VAL A 200 -9.47 -21.05 -8.67
N THR A 201 -10.75 -21.28 -8.39
CA THR A 201 -11.79 -20.25 -8.54
C THR A 201 -11.73 -19.23 -7.41
N ALA A 202 -12.24 -18.02 -7.63
CA ALA A 202 -12.33 -16.99 -6.58
C ALA A 202 -13.14 -17.47 -5.38
N TRP A 203 -14.20 -18.24 -5.60
CA TRP A 203 -15.00 -18.82 -4.53
C TRP A 203 -14.21 -19.80 -3.68
N HIS A 204 -13.44 -20.68 -4.30
CA HIS A 204 -12.57 -21.64 -3.62
C HIS A 204 -11.50 -20.93 -2.78
N PHE A 205 -10.86 -19.90 -3.36
CA PHE A 205 -9.92 -19.04 -2.66
C PHE A 205 -10.55 -18.41 -1.40
N MET A 206 -11.74 -17.83 -1.54
CA MET A 206 -12.45 -17.20 -0.43
C MET A 206 -12.81 -18.20 0.68
N LEU A 207 -13.30 -19.38 0.34
CA LEU A 207 -13.61 -20.43 1.31
C LEU A 207 -12.36 -20.87 2.08
N HIS A 208 -11.21 -20.95 1.41
CA HIS A 208 -9.95 -21.30 2.05
C HIS A 208 -9.47 -20.22 3.02
N MET A 209 -9.59 -18.95 2.66
CA MET A 209 -9.17 -17.82 3.50
C MET A 209 -10.16 -17.47 4.62
N LEU A 210 -11.43 -17.89 4.48
CA LEU A 210 -12.52 -17.54 5.39
C LEU A 210 -12.27 -17.92 6.86
N PRO A 211 -11.75 -19.12 7.22
CA PRO A 211 -11.59 -19.51 8.62
C PRO A 211 -10.67 -18.55 9.38
N LEU A 212 -9.51 -18.20 8.81
CA LEU A 212 -8.57 -17.28 9.44
C LEU A 212 -9.06 -15.82 9.44
N CYS A 213 -9.77 -15.43 8.40
CA CYS A 213 -10.43 -14.12 8.32
C CYS A 213 -11.51 -13.98 9.40
N ALA A 214 -12.40 -14.97 9.53
CA ALA A 214 -13.46 -14.99 10.54
C ALA A 214 -12.89 -15.00 11.97
N LEU A 215 -11.88 -15.87 12.26
CA LEU A 215 -11.18 -15.86 13.53
C LEU A 215 -10.60 -14.47 13.84
N SER A 216 -10.00 -13.82 12.85
CA SER A 216 -9.43 -12.49 13.02
C SER A 216 -10.51 -11.44 13.32
N GLY A 217 -11.66 -11.52 12.66
CA GLY A 217 -12.81 -10.66 12.96
C GLY A 217 -13.32 -10.84 14.39
N LEU A 218 -13.46 -12.07 14.86
CA LEU A 218 -13.86 -12.39 16.24
C LEU A 218 -12.84 -11.84 17.25
N LEU A 219 -11.55 -12.01 17.00
CA LEU A 219 -10.50 -11.48 17.87
C LEU A 219 -10.53 -9.95 17.92
N LEU A 220 -10.76 -9.26 16.79
CA LEU A 220 -10.90 -7.79 16.76
C LEU A 220 -12.06 -7.32 17.65
N VAL A 221 -13.23 -8.01 17.61
CA VAL A 221 -14.33 -7.76 18.53
C VAL A 221 -13.87 -7.91 19.97
N GLY A 222 -13.21 -9.03 20.29
CA GLY A 222 -12.68 -9.30 21.63
C GLY A 222 -11.71 -8.22 22.12
N PHE A 223 -10.77 -7.78 21.28
CA PHE A 223 -9.83 -6.70 21.62
C PHE A 223 -10.54 -5.38 21.90
N ILE A 224 -11.56 -5.01 21.13
CA ILE A 224 -12.33 -3.79 21.35
C ILE A 224 -13.11 -3.87 22.66
N PHE A 225 -13.82 -4.96 22.95
CA PHE A 225 -14.53 -5.13 24.21
C PHE A 225 -13.56 -5.18 25.40
N PHE A 226 -12.40 -5.81 25.25
CA PHE A 226 -11.36 -5.80 26.29
C PHE A 226 -10.82 -4.39 26.57
N MET A 227 -10.64 -3.57 25.52
CA MET A 227 -10.18 -2.19 25.64
C MET A 227 -11.17 -1.33 26.44
N TYR A 228 -12.47 -1.50 26.21
CA TYR A 228 -13.53 -0.73 26.87
C TYR A 228 -14.16 -1.44 28.08
N ARG A 229 -13.57 -2.53 28.59
CA ARG A 229 -14.14 -3.34 29.69
C ARG A 229 -14.47 -2.58 30.96
N LYS A 230 -13.72 -1.50 31.25
CA LYS A 230 -13.94 -0.66 32.44
C LYS A 230 -15.11 0.32 32.26
N ASN A 231 -15.30 0.84 31.06
CA ASN A 231 -16.33 1.81 30.72
C ASN A 231 -17.00 1.45 29.37
N PRO A 232 -17.83 0.39 29.31
CA PRO A 232 -18.37 -0.10 28.02
C PRO A 232 -19.31 0.89 27.32
N ARG A 233 -19.93 1.80 28.08
CA ARG A 233 -20.85 2.84 27.59
C ARG A 233 -20.23 4.24 27.65
N GLU A 234 -18.92 4.34 27.60
CA GLU A 234 -18.24 5.63 27.56
C GLU A 234 -18.75 6.45 26.38
N GLU A 235 -19.29 7.63 26.67
CA GLU A 235 -19.84 8.51 25.65
C GLU A 235 -18.75 9.36 25.01
N ILE A 236 -18.95 9.63 23.73
CA ILE A 236 -18.17 10.60 22.98
C ILE A 236 -19.08 11.78 22.67
N SER A 237 -18.65 12.99 23.03
CA SER A 237 -19.34 14.20 22.61
C SER A 237 -19.38 14.19 21.10
N SER A 238 -20.58 14.29 20.50
CA SER A 238 -20.73 14.32 19.04
C SER A 238 -20.07 15.58 18.48
N ALA A 239 -18.78 15.45 18.22
CA ALA A 239 -17.96 16.49 17.66
C ALA A 239 -17.83 16.32 16.16
N GLY A 240 -18.91 16.46 15.49
CA GLY A 240 -18.95 16.48 14.04
C GLY A 240 -20.02 17.44 13.60
N LYS A 241 -19.73 18.74 13.56
CA LYS A 241 -20.37 19.56 12.55
C LYS A 241 -19.88 19.02 11.23
N ASP A 242 -20.80 18.53 10.41
CA ASP A 242 -20.53 18.11 9.04
C ASP A 242 -19.71 19.22 8.35
N GLU A 243 -18.38 19.02 8.23
CA GLU A 243 -17.65 19.82 7.27
C GLU A 243 -18.28 19.53 5.90
N PRO A 244 -18.66 20.56 5.13
CA PRO A 244 -19.25 20.36 3.83
C PRO A 244 -18.19 19.75 2.92
N TRP A 245 -18.17 18.42 2.85
CA TRP A 245 -17.36 17.69 1.88
C TRP A 245 -17.84 18.10 0.49
N GLN A 246 -16.95 18.59 -0.33
CA GLN A 246 -17.26 18.96 -1.70
C GLN A 246 -17.95 17.79 -2.40
N ASP A 247 -19.11 18.06 -2.95
CA ASP A 247 -19.93 17.05 -3.61
C ASP A 247 -19.29 16.72 -4.97
N ALA A 248 -18.56 15.60 -5.00
CA ALA A 248 -18.05 15.06 -6.23
C ALA A 248 -19.20 14.62 -7.14
N GLY A 249 -19.09 14.86 -8.43
CA GLY A 249 -20.17 14.58 -9.37
C GLY A 249 -20.58 13.10 -9.35
N LYS A 250 -21.88 12.84 -9.21
CA LYS A 250 -22.46 11.47 -9.21
C LYS A 250 -21.97 10.63 -10.38
N VAL A 251 -21.84 11.25 -11.57
CA VAL A 251 -21.39 10.58 -12.79
C VAL A 251 -19.99 10.00 -12.63
N ARG A 252 -19.04 10.76 -12.10
CA ARG A 252 -17.67 10.29 -11.92
C ARG A 252 -17.61 9.12 -10.94
N ARG A 253 -18.31 9.18 -9.80
CA ARG A 253 -18.39 8.06 -8.83
C ARG A 253 -18.92 6.80 -9.48
N VAL A 254 -20.02 6.89 -10.21
CA VAL A 254 -20.60 5.75 -10.92
C VAL A 254 -19.64 5.19 -11.94
N THR A 255 -18.95 6.05 -12.72
CA THR A 255 -17.96 5.59 -13.70
C THR A 255 -16.81 4.84 -13.03
N TYR A 256 -16.24 5.34 -11.92
CA TYR A 256 -15.20 4.62 -11.20
C TYR A 256 -15.68 3.29 -10.61
N LEU A 257 -16.92 3.21 -10.11
CA LEU A 257 -17.52 1.96 -9.64
C LEU A 257 -17.71 0.95 -10.79
N LEU A 258 -18.13 1.40 -11.98
CA LEU A 258 -18.24 0.56 -13.16
C LEU A 258 -16.87 0.04 -13.62
N LEU A 259 -15.84 0.91 -13.66
CA LEU A 259 -14.47 0.50 -13.98
C LEU A 259 -13.95 -0.52 -12.95
N PHE A 260 -14.26 -0.32 -11.67
CA PHE A 260 -13.91 -1.28 -10.63
C PHE A 260 -14.58 -2.64 -10.86
N ALA A 261 -15.87 -2.65 -11.20
CA ALA A 261 -16.57 -3.89 -11.53
C ALA A 261 -15.94 -4.61 -12.74
N VAL A 262 -15.51 -3.88 -13.77
CA VAL A 262 -14.77 -4.43 -14.91
C VAL A 262 -13.47 -5.09 -14.44
N ILE A 263 -12.68 -4.42 -13.58
CA ILE A 263 -11.43 -4.96 -13.07
C ILE A 263 -11.68 -6.25 -12.27
N ILE A 264 -12.67 -6.25 -11.36
CA ILE A 264 -13.03 -7.44 -10.59
C ILE A 264 -13.44 -8.59 -11.52
N THR A 265 -14.23 -8.31 -12.57
CA THR A 265 -14.61 -9.32 -13.55
C THR A 265 -13.37 -9.90 -14.24
N VAL A 266 -12.42 -9.08 -14.69
CA VAL A 266 -11.17 -9.53 -15.31
C VAL A 266 -10.36 -10.43 -14.38
N ILE A 267 -10.25 -10.04 -13.10
CA ILE A 267 -9.50 -10.82 -12.09
C ILE A 267 -10.19 -12.18 -11.83
N VAL A 268 -11.49 -12.16 -11.59
CA VAL A 268 -12.27 -13.37 -11.24
C VAL A 268 -12.36 -14.35 -12.39
N THR A 269 -12.58 -13.86 -13.63
CA THR A 269 -12.72 -14.70 -14.84
C THR A 269 -11.37 -15.09 -15.45
N ARG A 270 -10.27 -14.45 -15.01
CA ARG A 270 -8.91 -14.66 -15.57
C ARG A 270 -8.87 -14.58 -17.09
N THR A 271 -9.66 -13.67 -17.65
CA THR A 271 -9.79 -13.56 -19.11
C THR A 271 -8.48 -13.13 -19.77
N SER A 272 -8.19 -13.71 -20.92
CA SER A 272 -7.08 -13.28 -21.80
C SER A 272 -7.27 -11.86 -22.35
N LEU A 273 -8.46 -11.28 -22.20
CA LEU A 273 -8.78 -9.92 -22.65
C LEU A 273 -8.26 -8.82 -21.71
N TRP A 274 -7.50 -9.16 -20.69
CA TRP A 274 -6.96 -8.18 -19.72
C TRP A 274 -6.19 -7.01 -20.36
N PRO A 275 -5.43 -7.14 -21.49
CA PRO A 275 -4.75 -5.99 -22.08
C PRO A 275 -5.74 -4.93 -22.61
N TYR A 276 -6.87 -5.39 -23.18
CA TYR A 276 -7.94 -4.51 -23.64
C TYR A 276 -8.64 -3.82 -22.48
N ALA A 277 -8.80 -4.51 -21.35
CA ALA A 277 -9.34 -3.91 -20.13
C ALA A 277 -8.38 -2.82 -19.58
N VAL A 278 -7.07 -3.04 -19.63
CA VAL A 278 -6.07 -1.99 -19.26
C VAL A 278 -6.25 -0.76 -20.15
N LEU A 279 -6.33 -0.94 -21.47
CA LEU A 279 -6.53 0.17 -22.41
C LEU A 279 -7.85 0.90 -22.16
N LEU A 280 -8.94 0.16 -21.91
CA LEU A 280 -10.26 0.73 -21.57
C LEU A 280 -10.19 1.58 -20.31
N VAL A 281 -9.67 1.02 -19.21
CA VAL A 281 -9.59 1.70 -17.91
C VAL A 281 -8.73 2.96 -18.01
N LEU A 282 -7.52 2.85 -18.57
CA LEU A 282 -6.62 3.98 -18.74
C LEU A 282 -7.19 5.03 -19.69
N GLY A 283 -7.84 4.62 -20.79
CA GLY A 283 -8.47 5.52 -21.76
C GLY A 283 -9.63 6.31 -21.13
N VAL A 284 -10.52 5.65 -20.39
CA VAL A 284 -11.63 6.31 -19.69
C VAL A 284 -11.10 7.28 -18.63
N ILE A 285 -10.11 6.88 -17.83
CA ILE A 285 -9.52 7.76 -16.81
C ILE A 285 -8.79 8.94 -17.47
N ALA A 286 -8.05 8.71 -18.54
CA ALA A 286 -7.38 9.80 -19.29
C ALA A 286 -8.37 10.81 -19.87
N PHE A 287 -9.56 10.37 -20.27
CA PHE A 287 -10.64 11.24 -20.74
C PHE A 287 -11.30 12.00 -19.58
N LEU A 288 -11.60 11.33 -18.47
CA LEU A 288 -12.27 11.93 -17.31
C LEU A 288 -11.34 12.87 -16.53
N ASP A 289 -10.09 12.44 -16.29
CA ASP A 289 -9.14 13.16 -15.45
C ASP A 289 -7.69 12.72 -15.70
N ARG A 290 -7.05 13.34 -16.67
CA ARG A 290 -5.63 13.06 -16.99
C ARG A 290 -4.68 13.29 -15.83
N LYS A 291 -5.00 14.21 -14.91
CA LYS A 291 -4.15 14.52 -13.75
C LYS A 291 -4.12 13.39 -12.75
N LEU A 292 -5.17 12.57 -12.69
CA LEU A 292 -5.23 11.42 -11.81
C LEU A 292 -4.18 10.38 -12.17
N LEU A 293 -3.91 10.14 -13.45
CA LEU A 293 -2.85 9.22 -13.89
C LEU A 293 -1.46 9.64 -13.40
N LEU A 294 -1.23 10.92 -13.13
CA LEU A 294 0.05 11.42 -12.58
C LEU A 294 0.15 11.22 -11.05
N GLN A 295 -0.95 10.89 -10.38
CA GLN A 295 -1.02 10.70 -8.93
C GLN A 295 -0.91 9.22 -8.52
N VAL A 296 -1.00 8.32 -9.49
CA VAL A 296 -0.88 6.87 -9.28
C VAL A 296 0.51 6.50 -8.76
N ASP A 297 0.56 5.56 -7.83
CA ASP A 297 1.82 5.05 -7.26
C ASP A 297 2.56 4.11 -8.24
N TYR A 298 3.24 4.70 -9.21
CA TYR A 298 4.10 3.96 -10.13
C TYR A 298 5.34 3.36 -9.45
N VAL A 299 5.75 3.90 -8.28
CA VAL A 299 6.89 3.37 -7.52
C VAL A 299 6.61 1.95 -7.10
N LEU A 300 5.38 1.67 -6.66
CA LEU A 300 4.94 0.33 -6.30
C LEU A 300 5.02 -0.64 -7.49
N LEU A 301 4.56 -0.24 -8.68
CA LEU A 301 4.63 -1.07 -9.89
C LEU A 301 6.06 -1.37 -10.31
N VAL A 302 6.95 -0.37 -10.29
CA VAL A 302 8.37 -0.56 -10.61
C VAL A 302 9.04 -1.46 -9.59
N THR A 303 8.68 -1.33 -8.31
CA THR A 303 9.18 -2.21 -7.24
C THR A 303 8.80 -3.66 -7.52
N PHE A 304 7.56 -3.94 -7.92
CA PHE A 304 7.12 -5.30 -8.28
C PHE A 304 7.84 -5.83 -9.52
N LEU A 305 7.97 -5.01 -10.54
CA LEU A 305 8.73 -5.38 -11.74
C LEU A 305 10.17 -5.78 -11.38
N CYS A 306 10.85 -5.02 -10.53
CA CYS A 306 12.19 -5.34 -10.06
C CYS A 306 12.22 -6.68 -9.29
N PHE A 307 11.22 -6.96 -8.45
CA PHE A 307 11.15 -8.24 -7.75
C PHE A 307 10.80 -9.41 -8.68
N PHE A 308 9.99 -9.21 -9.71
CA PHE A 308 9.79 -10.23 -10.75
C PHE A 308 11.09 -10.52 -11.50
N ILE A 309 11.86 -9.49 -11.87
CA ILE A 309 13.17 -9.65 -12.49
C ILE A 309 14.11 -10.43 -11.57
N PHE A 310 14.20 -10.05 -10.30
CA PHE A 310 15.00 -10.75 -9.30
C PHE A 310 14.61 -12.22 -9.20
N SER A 311 13.33 -12.48 -8.97
CA SER A 311 12.79 -13.83 -8.77
C SER A 311 13.00 -14.72 -10.00
N SER A 312 12.73 -14.21 -11.20
CA SER A 312 12.93 -14.94 -12.46
C SER A 312 14.41 -15.21 -12.74
N SER A 313 15.31 -14.24 -12.46
CA SER A 313 16.75 -14.43 -12.64
C SER A 313 17.31 -15.50 -11.69
N ILE A 314 16.93 -15.45 -10.41
CA ILE A 314 17.39 -16.42 -9.41
C ILE A 314 16.81 -17.81 -9.68
N ALA A 315 15.54 -17.90 -10.09
CA ALA A 315 14.92 -19.17 -10.48
C ALA A 315 15.55 -19.80 -11.73
N GLY A 316 16.13 -18.98 -12.61
CA GLY A 316 16.87 -19.43 -13.80
C GLY A 316 18.26 -20.04 -13.48
N ASN A 317 18.77 -19.90 -12.27
CA ASN A 317 20.01 -20.53 -11.84
C ASN A 317 19.71 -21.84 -11.12
N GLU A 318 19.92 -22.98 -11.80
CA GLU A 318 19.57 -24.32 -11.31
C GLU A 318 20.16 -24.63 -9.92
N THR A 319 21.42 -24.24 -9.67
CA THR A 319 22.10 -24.50 -8.39
C THR A 319 21.43 -23.72 -7.25
N ILE A 320 21.20 -22.42 -7.44
CA ILE A 320 20.60 -21.56 -6.43
C ILE A 320 19.13 -21.98 -6.22
N ALA A 321 18.41 -22.23 -7.32
CA ALA A 321 17.02 -22.66 -7.27
C ALA A 321 16.83 -23.96 -6.49
N ALA A 322 17.72 -24.96 -6.69
CA ALA A 322 17.66 -26.23 -5.97
C ALA A 322 17.88 -26.03 -4.45
N VAL A 323 18.87 -25.23 -4.06
CA VAL A 323 19.15 -24.92 -2.65
C VAL A 323 17.95 -24.19 -2.01
N LEU A 324 17.40 -23.16 -2.69
CA LEU A 324 16.27 -22.41 -2.18
C LEU A 324 15.02 -23.28 -2.11
N LYS A 325 14.75 -24.10 -3.11
CA LYS A 325 13.62 -25.04 -3.12
C LYS A 325 13.71 -26.00 -1.93
N GLN A 326 14.90 -26.54 -1.65
CA GLN A 326 15.12 -27.42 -0.51
C GLN A 326 14.96 -26.67 0.84
N ALA A 327 15.42 -25.43 0.94
CA ALA A 327 15.33 -24.64 2.17
C ALA A 327 13.89 -24.19 2.48
N VAL A 328 13.11 -23.87 1.43
CA VAL A 328 11.74 -23.34 1.56
C VAL A 328 10.72 -24.47 1.75
N ALA A 329 10.93 -25.63 1.10
CA ALA A 329 9.99 -26.75 1.10
C ALA A 329 9.60 -27.21 2.51
N GLY A 330 8.29 -27.24 2.77
CA GLY A 330 7.72 -27.61 4.07
C GLY A 330 7.76 -26.53 5.15
N ASN A 331 8.44 -25.40 4.89
CA ASN A 331 8.55 -24.27 5.81
C ASN A 331 8.10 -22.94 5.18
N GLU A 332 7.33 -22.98 4.11
CA GLU A 332 6.88 -21.83 3.32
C GLU A 332 6.23 -20.75 4.18
N TYR A 333 5.41 -21.16 5.13
CA TYR A 333 4.72 -20.28 6.07
C TYR A 333 5.71 -19.41 6.88
N TRP A 334 6.74 -20.04 7.43
CA TRP A 334 7.74 -19.37 8.26
C TRP A 334 8.71 -18.54 7.43
N TRP A 335 9.07 -19.01 6.23
CA TRP A 335 9.88 -18.25 5.29
C TRP A 335 9.15 -16.99 4.84
N ALA A 336 7.85 -17.09 4.53
CA ALA A 336 7.05 -15.92 4.17
C ALA A 336 6.99 -14.91 5.32
N ILE A 337 6.77 -15.36 6.57
CA ILE A 337 6.78 -14.45 7.73
C ILE A 337 8.14 -13.80 7.91
N GLY A 338 9.22 -14.57 7.93
CA GLY A 338 10.58 -14.09 8.20
C GLY A 338 11.08 -13.12 7.13
N LEU A 339 10.97 -13.49 5.85
CA LEU A 339 11.44 -12.66 4.74
C LEU A 339 10.65 -11.35 4.63
N SER A 340 9.36 -11.38 4.95
CA SER A 340 8.51 -10.19 4.97
C SER A 340 8.98 -9.12 5.96
N GLN A 341 9.70 -9.48 7.02
CA GLN A 341 10.25 -8.49 7.96
C GLN A 341 11.44 -7.72 7.37
N ILE A 342 12.01 -8.20 6.27
CA ILE A 342 13.14 -7.56 5.58
C ILE A 342 12.66 -6.76 4.38
N ILE A 343 11.82 -7.37 3.53
CA ILE A 343 11.41 -6.80 2.23
C ILE A 343 9.91 -6.56 2.08
N SER A 344 9.12 -6.66 3.16
CA SER A 344 7.65 -6.63 3.17
C SER A 344 6.98 -7.86 2.53
N ASN A 345 5.70 -8.08 2.85
CA ASN A 345 4.98 -9.32 2.50
C ASN A 345 4.80 -9.53 0.99
N VAL A 346 4.52 -8.48 0.22
CA VAL A 346 4.29 -8.64 -1.23
C VAL A 346 5.56 -9.03 -1.97
N PRO A 347 6.70 -8.34 -1.81
CA PRO A 347 7.97 -8.78 -2.36
C PRO A 347 8.41 -10.17 -1.90
N ALA A 348 8.22 -10.48 -0.60
CA ALA A 348 8.57 -11.79 -0.07
C ALA A 348 7.79 -12.91 -0.78
N THR A 349 6.51 -12.68 -1.06
CA THR A 349 5.66 -13.62 -1.80
C THR A 349 6.18 -13.85 -3.23
N ILE A 350 6.51 -12.79 -3.96
CA ILE A 350 7.03 -12.87 -5.34
C ILE A 350 8.37 -13.60 -5.37
N VAL A 351 9.25 -13.32 -4.39
CA VAL A 351 10.58 -13.94 -4.30
C VAL A 351 10.50 -15.42 -3.96
N LEU A 352 9.61 -15.83 -3.07
CA LEU A 352 9.49 -17.22 -2.62
C LEU A 352 8.69 -18.10 -3.57
N TYR A 353 7.76 -17.52 -4.34
CA TYR A 353 6.86 -18.25 -5.21
C TYR A 353 7.52 -19.30 -6.12
N PRO A 354 8.63 -19.04 -6.84
CA PRO A 354 9.23 -20.03 -7.73
C PRO A 354 9.84 -21.25 -7.03
N PHE A 355 10.00 -21.18 -5.72
CA PHE A 355 10.70 -22.20 -4.92
C PHE A 355 9.73 -23.06 -4.10
N THR A 356 8.42 -22.92 -4.29
CA THR A 356 7.40 -23.69 -3.58
C THR A 356 6.23 -24.07 -4.47
N GLU A 357 5.61 -25.20 -4.15
CA GLU A 357 4.32 -25.64 -4.67
C GLU A 357 3.20 -25.50 -3.62
N ASN A 358 3.56 -25.14 -2.37
CA ASN A 358 2.61 -24.94 -1.29
C ASN A 358 2.17 -23.46 -1.22
N PHE A 359 1.27 -23.07 -2.09
CA PHE A 359 0.73 -21.70 -2.12
C PHE A 359 -0.07 -21.35 -0.86
N ALA A 360 -0.70 -22.33 -0.21
CA ALA A 360 -1.38 -22.13 1.06
C ALA A 360 -0.40 -21.67 2.15
N GLY A 361 0.76 -22.33 2.28
CA GLY A 361 1.82 -21.91 3.19
C GLY A 361 2.29 -20.51 2.93
N LEU A 362 2.52 -20.18 1.66
CA LEU A 362 3.03 -18.88 1.25
C LEU A 362 2.02 -17.75 1.52
N ILE A 363 0.74 -17.92 1.16
CA ILE A 363 -0.28 -16.87 1.31
C ILE A 363 -0.63 -16.62 2.79
N TYR A 364 -0.85 -17.68 3.57
CA TYR A 364 -1.13 -17.54 5.00
C TYR A 364 0.05 -16.92 5.75
N GLY A 365 1.29 -17.29 5.37
CA GLY A 365 2.50 -16.71 5.92
C GLY A 365 2.62 -15.21 5.59
N ALA A 366 2.45 -14.84 4.33
CA ALA A 366 2.52 -13.45 3.87
C ALA A 366 1.45 -12.56 4.52
N ASP A 367 0.20 -13.05 4.62
CA ASP A 367 -0.89 -12.32 5.26
C ASP A 367 -0.73 -12.23 6.79
N THR A 368 -0.03 -13.18 7.41
CA THR A 368 0.27 -13.15 8.85
C THR A 368 1.48 -12.26 9.16
N ALA A 369 2.45 -12.19 8.25
CA ALA A 369 3.67 -11.42 8.39
C ALA A 369 3.45 -9.91 8.64
N GLY A 370 2.40 -9.34 8.05
CA GLY A 370 2.04 -7.93 8.21
C GLY A 370 1.72 -7.51 9.65
N LEU A 371 1.49 -8.47 10.55
CA LEU A 371 1.24 -8.22 11.96
C LEU A 371 2.53 -8.14 12.81
N CYS A 372 3.68 -8.60 12.30
CA CYS A 372 4.90 -8.72 13.11
C CYS A 372 5.62 -7.39 13.31
N SER A 373 5.70 -6.57 12.27
CA SER A 373 6.41 -5.28 12.32
C SER A 373 5.84 -4.26 11.36
N LEU A 374 6.30 -3.02 11.49
CA LEU A 374 5.93 -1.95 10.55
C LEU A 374 6.40 -2.24 9.12
N ILE A 375 7.51 -2.97 8.95
CA ILE A 375 8.07 -3.32 7.66
C ILE A 375 7.30 -4.47 7.02
N GLY A 376 6.73 -5.35 7.82
CA GLY A 376 6.03 -6.56 7.37
C GLY A 376 4.85 -6.30 6.41
N SER A 377 4.29 -5.08 6.42
CA SER A 377 3.25 -4.64 5.47
C SER A 377 3.34 -3.15 5.19
N LEU A 378 3.13 -2.76 3.92
CA LEU A 378 3.03 -1.34 3.53
C LEU A 378 1.89 -0.62 4.25
N ALA A 379 0.78 -1.29 4.52
CA ALA A 379 -0.35 -0.77 5.30
C ALA A 379 0.11 -0.22 6.66
N SER A 380 0.99 -0.94 7.35
CA SER A 380 1.53 -0.52 8.65
C SER A 380 2.39 0.75 8.55
N VAL A 381 3.18 0.87 7.48
CA VAL A 381 3.97 2.09 7.20
C VAL A 381 3.07 3.28 6.89
N ILE A 382 1.99 3.09 6.13
CA ILE A 382 1.01 4.13 5.80
C ILE A 382 0.33 4.62 7.08
N ASN A 383 -0.13 3.71 7.94
CA ASN A 383 -0.75 4.05 9.23
C ASN A 383 0.20 4.87 10.11
N TYR A 384 1.47 4.44 10.21
CA TYR A 384 2.51 5.18 10.91
C TYR A 384 2.70 6.60 10.34
N ARG A 385 2.82 6.73 9.01
CA ARG A 385 3.01 8.04 8.34
C ARG A 385 1.83 8.98 8.57
N ILE A 386 0.60 8.48 8.53
CA ILE A 386 -0.61 9.28 8.81
C ILE A 386 -0.57 9.79 10.25
N TYR A 387 -0.29 8.91 11.22
CA TYR A 387 -0.24 9.30 12.62
C TYR A 387 0.87 10.32 12.93
N VAL A 388 2.09 10.08 12.44
CA VAL A 388 3.24 10.97 12.69
C VAL A 388 3.08 12.33 12.01
N ARG A 389 2.33 12.41 10.92
CA ARG A 389 1.98 13.70 10.29
C ARG A 389 1.15 14.57 11.23
N GLU A 390 0.23 13.97 11.98
CA GLU A 390 -0.62 14.67 12.97
C GLU A 390 0.08 14.88 14.34
N TYR A 391 0.96 13.94 14.70
CA TYR A 391 1.70 13.92 15.97
C TYR A 391 3.21 13.70 15.76
N PRO A 392 3.96 14.70 15.23
CA PRO A 392 5.36 14.50 14.79
C PRO A 392 6.33 14.00 15.85
N LYS A 393 6.06 14.31 17.16
CA LYS A 393 6.93 13.91 18.27
C LYS A 393 6.60 12.53 18.85
N ASN A 394 5.53 11.89 18.40
CA ASN A 394 4.98 10.67 19.00
C ASN A 394 5.26 9.38 18.22
N GLY A 395 6.20 9.39 17.26
CA GLY A 395 6.52 8.21 16.46
C GLY A 395 6.97 7.01 17.28
N GLY A 396 7.80 7.22 18.32
CA GLY A 396 8.22 6.14 19.22
C GLY A 396 7.05 5.57 20.05
N LYS A 397 6.10 6.43 20.47
CA LYS A 397 4.88 5.98 21.16
C LYS A 397 4.00 5.13 20.26
N PHE A 398 3.85 5.55 18.98
CA PHE A 398 3.14 4.75 17.98
C PHE A 398 3.77 3.37 17.84
N THR A 399 5.08 3.30 17.57
CA THR A 399 5.79 2.03 17.36
C THR A 399 5.62 1.10 18.56
N LYS A 400 5.74 1.63 19.80
CA LYS A 400 5.55 0.84 21.02
C LYS A 400 4.14 0.25 21.13
N VAL A 401 3.09 1.07 20.97
CA VAL A 401 1.70 0.63 21.10
C VAL A 401 1.34 -0.30 19.96
N PHE A 402 1.73 0.04 18.73
CA PHE A 402 1.55 -0.79 17.56
C PHE A 402 2.17 -2.18 17.77
N THR A 403 3.45 -2.25 18.12
CA THR A 403 4.14 -3.53 18.30
C THR A 403 3.46 -4.37 19.39
N MET A 404 3.10 -3.77 20.52
CA MET A 404 2.48 -4.49 21.63
C MET A 404 1.13 -5.11 21.23
N ILE A 405 0.24 -4.34 20.58
CA ILE A 405 -1.10 -4.83 20.18
C ILE A 405 -0.99 -5.81 19.01
N SER A 406 -0.16 -5.48 18.00
CA SER A 406 0.03 -6.35 16.83
C SER A 406 0.66 -7.68 17.19
N TRP A 407 1.66 -7.71 18.10
CA TRP A 407 2.23 -8.96 18.58
C TRP A 407 1.26 -9.78 19.42
N ALA A 408 0.47 -9.13 20.29
CA ALA A 408 -0.57 -9.83 21.03
C ALA A 408 -1.56 -10.51 20.07
N PHE A 409 -1.96 -9.82 18.99
CA PHE A 409 -2.84 -10.39 17.99
C PHE A 409 -2.12 -11.47 17.15
N PHE A 410 -0.88 -11.23 16.73
CA PHE A 410 -0.06 -12.17 15.98
C PHE A 410 0.07 -13.51 16.70
N LEU A 411 0.39 -13.51 17.98
CA LEU A 411 0.54 -14.75 18.78
C LEU A 411 -0.75 -15.59 18.82
N LEU A 412 -1.91 -14.94 18.76
CA LEU A 412 -3.21 -15.64 18.74
C LEU A 412 -3.51 -16.27 17.37
N VAL A 413 -3.06 -15.65 16.27
CA VAL A 413 -3.41 -16.11 14.91
C VAL A 413 -2.31 -16.93 14.23
N VAL A 414 -1.05 -16.81 14.66
CA VAL A 414 0.09 -17.45 13.99
C VAL A 414 -0.03 -18.95 13.92
N MET A 415 -0.43 -19.60 15.01
CA MET A 415 -0.59 -21.06 15.03
C MET A 415 -1.80 -21.51 14.22
N ALA A 416 -2.92 -20.78 14.30
CA ALA A 416 -4.09 -21.05 13.47
C ALA A 416 -3.75 -20.96 11.97
N GLY A 417 -3.02 -19.90 11.55
CA GLY A 417 -2.52 -19.74 10.19
C GLY A 417 -1.59 -20.87 9.77
N TYR A 418 -0.69 -21.30 10.65
CA TYR A 418 0.21 -22.42 10.40
C TYR A 418 -0.54 -23.75 10.17
N PHE A 419 -1.53 -24.07 11.01
CA PHE A 419 -2.32 -25.29 10.83
C PHE A 419 -3.16 -25.25 9.55
N LEU A 420 -3.80 -24.10 9.26
CA LEU A 420 -4.57 -23.93 8.02
C LEU A 420 -3.70 -23.98 6.77
N SER A 421 -2.45 -23.51 6.84
CA SER A 421 -1.49 -23.56 5.73
C SER A 421 -1.08 -24.97 5.31
N ARG A 422 -1.31 -25.97 6.19
CA ARG A 422 -1.07 -27.39 5.92
C ARG A 422 -2.25 -28.11 5.28
N TRP A 423 -3.42 -27.50 5.28
CA TRP A 423 -4.56 -28.04 4.55
C TRP A 423 -4.31 -27.85 3.04
N LYS A 424 -4.17 -28.96 2.35
CA LYS A 424 -4.02 -28.98 0.89
C LYS A 424 -5.36 -28.57 0.27
N PHE A 425 -5.47 -27.28 -0.03
CA PHE A 425 -6.66 -26.70 -0.63
C PHE A 425 -6.39 -26.21 -2.06
N PHE A 426 -5.11 -26.09 -2.39
CA PHE A 426 -4.62 -25.73 -3.70
C PHE A 426 -3.94 -26.91 -4.36
#